data_4d33af7066fb0ea981684b66a560c70f
#
_entry.id   4d33af7066fb0ea981684b66a560c70f
#
_cell.length_a   1.000
_cell.length_b   1.000
_cell.length_c   1.000
_cell.angle_alpha   90.00
_cell.angle_beta   90.00
_cell.angle_gamma   90.00
#
_symmetry.space_group_name_H-M   'P 1'
#
loop_
_entity.id
_entity.type
_entity.pdbx_description
1 polymer ?
#
loop_
_entity_poly.entity_id
_entity_poly.type
_entity_poly.pdbx_seq_one_letter_code
_entity_poly.pdbx_strand_id
1 'polypeptide(L)'
;MPDHVHLLVEGTSAASDLRRTVVSWKQKTGYEHRSKTGSALWQGGFYDHILREEEDRPEVVKYLIENPIRAGLVSAVNEYPLWGSGICSRAELIETLFDQPDIHPEGNG
;
A
#
# COMPACT_ATOMS: atom_id res chain seq x y z
N MET A 1 7.11 3.05 -4.35
CA MET A 1 7.97 4.23 -4.63
C MET A 1 9.41 3.78 -4.65
N PRO A 2 10.29 4.43 -5.36
CA PRO A 2 11.64 3.88 -5.53
C PRO A 2 12.45 3.76 -4.25
N ASP A 3 12.24 4.67 -3.31
CA ASP A 3 13.09 4.74 -2.12
C ASP A 3 12.33 4.51 -0.81
N HIS A 4 11.07 4.16 -0.88
CA HIS A 4 10.28 3.89 0.33
C HIS A 4 9.06 3.03 0.01
N VAL A 5 8.43 2.47 1.04
CA VAL A 5 7.29 1.59 0.92
C VAL A 5 6.16 2.11 1.79
N HIS A 6 4.94 2.11 1.24
CA HIS A 6 3.72 2.37 1.98
C HIS A 6 2.94 1.07 2.10
N LEU A 7 2.45 0.78 3.29
CA LEU A 7 1.68 -0.44 3.56
C LEU A 7 0.40 -0.08 4.27
N LEU A 8 -0.68 -0.75 3.89
CA LEU A 8 -1.91 -0.79 4.68
C LEU A 8 -2.04 -2.21 5.21
N VAL A 9 -2.01 -2.36 6.52
CA VAL A 9 -1.99 -3.67 7.18
C VAL A 9 -3.15 -3.76 8.15
N GLU A 10 -3.81 -4.91 8.16
CA GLU A 10 -4.94 -5.16 9.04
C GLU A 10 -4.68 -6.41 9.85
N GLY A 11 -4.96 -6.33 11.16
CA GLY A 11 -4.90 -7.50 12.03
C GLY A 11 -6.15 -8.35 11.86
N THR A 12 -5.97 -9.67 11.94
CA THR A 12 -7.08 -10.60 11.75
C THR A 12 -7.66 -11.12 13.07
N SER A 13 -7.09 -10.72 14.19
CA SER A 13 -7.59 -11.12 15.50
C SER A 13 -7.22 -10.08 16.54
N ALA A 14 -7.84 -10.16 17.72
CA ALA A 14 -7.53 -9.25 18.81
C ALA A 14 -6.10 -9.42 19.32
N ALA A 15 -5.47 -10.55 19.06
CA ALA A 15 -4.11 -10.80 19.47
C ALA A 15 -3.06 -10.29 18.48
N SER A 16 -3.49 -9.71 17.36
CA SER A 16 -2.57 -9.22 16.34
C SER A 16 -1.79 -8.02 16.86
N ASP A 17 -0.47 -8.02 16.58
CA ASP A 17 0.41 -6.92 16.91
C ASP A 17 1.02 -6.43 15.60
N LEU A 18 0.41 -5.39 15.05
CA LEU A 18 0.80 -4.90 13.72
C LEU A 18 2.21 -4.32 13.72
N ARG A 19 2.58 -3.60 14.79
CA ARG A 19 3.91 -3.03 14.88
C ARG A 19 4.97 -4.11 14.89
N ARG A 20 4.74 -5.15 15.67
CA ARG A 20 5.68 -6.28 15.76
C ARG A 20 5.80 -7.00 14.41
N THR A 21 4.68 -7.14 13.70
CA THR A 21 4.66 -7.75 12.37
C THR A 21 5.53 -6.96 11.39
N VAL A 22 5.39 -5.63 11.39
CA VAL A 22 6.17 -4.78 10.49
C VAL A 22 7.65 -4.83 10.85
N VAL A 23 7.98 -4.79 12.14
CA VAL A 23 9.37 -4.88 12.59
C VAL A 23 9.98 -6.21 12.15
N SER A 24 9.25 -7.31 12.34
CA SER A 24 9.73 -8.64 11.94
C SER A 24 9.96 -8.72 10.43
N TRP A 25 9.02 -8.17 9.65
CA TRP A 25 9.15 -8.14 8.20
C TRP A 25 10.37 -7.35 7.75
N LYS A 26 10.61 -6.19 8.37
CA LYS A 26 11.78 -5.38 8.05
C LYS A 26 13.07 -6.11 8.40
N GLN A 27 13.09 -6.80 9.53
CA GLN A 27 14.28 -7.54 9.93
C GLN A 27 14.60 -8.66 8.95
N LYS A 28 13.59 -9.41 8.55
CA LYS A 28 13.78 -10.54 7.62
C LYS A 28 14.23 -10.08 6.25
N THR A 29 13.54 -9.08 5.70
CA THR A 29 13.89 -8.58 4.37
C THR A 29 15.24 -7.87 4.37
N GLY A 30 15.53 -7.14 5.44
CA GLY A 30 16.82 -6.47 5.59
C GLY A 30 17.97 -7.46 5.69
N TYR A 31 17.77 -8.54 6.42
CA TYR A 31 18.77 -9.59 6.53
C TYR A 31 19.05 -10.24 5.17
N GLU A 32 17.98 -10.61 4.45
CA GLU A 32 18.14 -11.21 3.12
C GLU A 32 18.89 -10.30 2.16
N HIS A 33 18.53 -9.04 2.17
CA HIS A 33 19.17 -8.07 1.27
C HIS A 33 20.66 -7.92 1.61
N ARG A 34 20.97 -7.78 2.91
CA ARG A 34 22.35 -7.62 3.34
C ARG A 34 23.18 -8.86 3.02
N SER A 35 22.57 -10.04 3.16
CA SER A 35 23.26 -11.30 2.84
C SER A 35 23.63 -11.38 1.35
N LYS A 36 22.79 -10.81 0.49
CA LYS A 36 23.00 -10.87 -0.95
C LYS A 36 23.85 -9.72 -1.47
N THR A 37 23.76 -8.54 -0.89
CA THR A 37 24.40 -7.35 -1.45
C THR A 37 25.47 -6.75 -0.53
N GLY A 38 25.49 -7.12 0.73
CA GLY A 38 26.43 -6.53 1.71
C GLY A 38 26.03 -5.15 2.21
N SER A 39 24.89 -4.63 1.78
CA SER A 39 24.48 -3.27 2.16
C SER A 39 23.10 -3.31 2.83
N ALA A 40 22.80 -2.24 3.57
CA ALA A 40 21.52 -2.12 4.27
C ALA A 40 20.40 -1.82 3.30
N LEU A 41 19.24 -2.46 3.52
CA LEU A 41 18.03 -2.19 2.75
C LEU A 41 17.24 -1.04 3.37
N TRP A 42 17.08 -1.06 4.69
CA TRP A 42 16.18 -0.13 5.39
C TRP A 42 16.95 0.90 6.18
N GLN A 43 16.38 2.11 6.21
CA GLN A 43 16.77 3.11 7.21
C GLN A 43 16.11 2.74 8.54
N GLY A 44 16.54 3.34 9.62
CA GLY A 44 15.97 3.08 10.93
C GLY A 44 14.55 3.62 11.05
N GLY A 45 13.70 2.86 11.73
CA GLY A 45 12.34 3.29 12.05
C GLY A 45 11.35 3.23 10.91
N PHE A 46 10.13 3.67 11.21
CA PHE A 46 9.06 3.84 10.23
C PHE A 46 7.99 4.73 10.86
N TYR A 47 7.17 5.33 10.02
CA TYR A 47 6.03 6.12 10.46
C TYR A 47 4.77 5.27 10.35
N ASP A 48 3.90 5.34 11.36
CA ASP A 48 2.65 4.60 11.33
C ASP A 48 1.48 5.53 11.64
N HIS A 49 0.33 5.15 11.13
CA HIS A 49 -0.93 5.85 11.36
C HIS A 49 -2.02 4.80 11.48
N ILE A 50 -2.77 4.84 12.57
CA ILE A 50 -3.86 3.91 12.80
C ILE A 50 -5.13 4.51 12.21
N LEU A 51 -5.74 3.80 11.25
CA LEU A 51 -6.99 4.24 10.64
C LEU A 51 -8.12 4.12 11.66
N ARG A 52 -8.91 5.17 11.76
CA ARG A 52 -10.08 5.19 12.62
C ARG A 52 -11.30 4.75 11.83
N GLU A 53 -12.38 4.44 12.54
CA GLU A 53 -13.60 3.97 11.90
C GLU A 53 -14.17 4.99 10.92
N GLU A 54 -14.01 6.26 11.20
CA GLU A 54 -14.53 7.29 10.32
C GLU A 54 -13.69 7.50 9.07
N GLU A 55 -12.53 6.89 8.99
CA GLU A 55 -11.69 7.03 7.81
C GLU A 55 -12.13 6.04 6.74
N ASP A 56 -12.19 6.51 5.49
CA ASP A 56 -12.62 5.69 4.36
C ASP A 56 -11.47 4.83 3.89
N ARG A 57 -11.57 3.53 4.17
CA ARG A 57 -10.52 2.60 3.80
C ARG A 57 -10.27 2.54 2.28
N PRO A 58 -11.31 2.44 1.42
CA PRO A 58 -11.09 2.47 -0.02
C PRO A 58 -10.36 3.73 -0.48
N GLU A 59 -10.66 4.88 0.10
CA GLU A 59 -9.99 6.11 -0.26
C GLU A 59 -8.52 6.08 0.12
N VAL A 60 -8.19 5.50 1.28
CA VAL A 60 -6.80 5.36 1.70
C VAL A 60 -6.03 4.45 0.73
N VAL A 61 -6.62 3.31 0.37
CA VAL A 61 -6.01 2.39 -0.59
C VAL A 61 -5.78 3.07 -1.93
N LYS A 62 -6.79 3.81 -2.40
CA LYS A 62 -6.69 4.54 -3.66
C LYS A 62 -5.57 5.58 -3.60
N TYR A 63 -5.48 6.29 -2.49
CA TYR A 63 -4.42 7.28 -2.30
C TYR A 63 -3.03 6.64 -2.38
N LEU A 64 -2.86 5.47 -1.75
CA LEU A 64 -1.58 4.76 -1.80
C LEU A 64 -1.23 4.32 -3.22
N ILE A 65 -2.22 3.78 -3.94
CA ILE A 65 -1.99 3.29 -5.31
C ILE A 65 -1.63 4.44 -6.25
N GLU A 66 -2.19 5.63 -6.02
CA GLU A 66 -1.94 6.80 -6.85
C GLU A 66 -0.64 7.52 -6.51
N ASN A 67 0.07 7.10 -5.47
CA ASN A 67 1.32 7.74 -5.08
C ASN A 67 2.32 7.89 -6.23
N PRO A 68 2.56 6.86 -7.05
CA PRO A 68 3.52 7.00 -8.15
C PRO A 68 3.10 8.05 -9.17
N ILE A 69 1.78 8.25 -9.36
CA ILE A 69 1.29 9.29 -10.27
C ILE A 69 1.57 10.67 -9.67
N ARG A 70 1.27 10.85 -8.40
CA ARG A 70 1.53 12.13 -7.72
C ARG A 70 3.02 12.46 -7.69
N ALA A 71 3.86 11.44 -7.64
CA ALA A 71 5.31 11.63 -7.65
C ALA A 71 5.88 11.84 -9.06
N GLY A 72 5.03 11.78 -10.09
CA GLY A 72 5.46 11.99 -11.45
C GLY A 72 6.19 10.82 -12.10
N LEU A 73 6.08 9.63 -11.49
CA LEU A 73 6.80 8.44 -12.01
C LEU A 73 6.07 7.78 -13.16
N VAL A 74 4.74 7.79 -13.14
CA VAL A 74 3.91 7.19 -14.17
C VAL A 74 2.69 8.06 -14.39
N SER A 75 1.94 7.82 -15.47
CA SER A 75 0.73 8.57 -15.81
C SER A 75 -0.54 7.85 -15.38
N ALA A 76 -0.50 6.54 -15.18
CA ALA A 76 -1.67 5.75 -14.82
C ALA A 76 -1.27 4.71 -13.79
N VAL A 77 -2.26 4.27 -12.98
CA VAL A 77 -2.00 3.34 -11.88
C VAL A 77 -1.46 1.99 -12.38
N ASN A 78 -1.91 1.54 -13.56
CA ASN A 78 -1.47 0.24 -14.07
C ASN A 78 -0.06 0.26 -14.65
N GLU A 79 0.54 1.43 -14.79
CA GLU A 79 1.90 1.55 -15.32
C GLU A 79 2.97 1.29 -14.28
N TYR A 80 2.64 1.44 -12.99
CA TYR A 80 3.64 1.22 -11.95
C TYR A 80 3.58 -0.22 -11.48
N PRO A 81 4.67 -1.00 -11.64
CA PRO A 81 4.63 -2.43 -11.36
C PRO A 81 4.72 -2.78 -9.88
N LEU A 82 5.14 -1.86 -9.02
CA LEU A 82 5.51 -2.18 -7.65
C LEU A 82 4.42 -1.80 -6.65
N TRP A 83 3.19 -2.24 -6.91
CA TRP A 83 2.10 -2.17 -5.94
C TRP A 83 1.23 -3.42 -6.08
N GLY A 84 0.53 -3.76 -5.02
CA GLY A 84 -0.34 -4.92 -5.03
C GLY A 84 -0.96 -5.17 -3.67
N SER A 85 -1.68 -6.27 -3.56
CA SER A 85 -2.37 -6.64 -2.34
C SER A 85 -2.19 -8.14 -2.10
N GLY A 86 -2.21 -8.53 -0.81
CA GLY A 86 -2.20 -9.94 -0.45
C GLY A 86 -3.56 -10.60 -0.51
N ILE A 87 -4.64 -9.84 -0.71
CA ILE A 87 -6.00 -10.37 -0.65
C ILE A 87 -6.77 -10.24 -1.95
N CYS A 88 -6.30 -9.43 -2.90
CA CYS A 88 -6.96 -9.34 -4.20
C CYS A 88 -5.94 -8.96 -5.27
N SER A 89 -6.29 -9.20 -6.53
CA SER A 89 -5.40 -8.91 -7.64
C SER A 89 -5.39 -7.43 -7.97
N ARG A 90 -4.39 -7.01 -8.73
CA ARG A 90 -4.32 -5.63 -9.21
C ARG A 90 -5.53 -5.29 -10.07
N ALA A 91 -5.94 -6.22 -10.94
CA ALA A 91 -7.09 -6.00 -11.81
C ALA A 91 -8.36 -5.79 -11.00
N GLU A 92 -8.56 -6.60 -9.96
CA GLU A 92 -9.72 -6.45 -9.09
C GLU A 92 -9.72 -5.10 -8.36
N LEU A 93 -8.56 -4.66 -7.90
CA LEU A 93 -8.46 -3.37 -7.21
C LEU A 93 -8.74 -2.22 -8.15
N ILE A 94 -8.20 -2.26 -9.36
CA ILE A 94 -8.45 -1.22 -10.34
C ILE A 94 -9.93 -1.15 -10.69
N GLU A 95 -10.55 -2.30 -10.93
CA GLU A 95 -11.96 -2.35 -11.25
C GLU A 95 -12.81 -1.80 -10.11
N THR A 96 -12.49 -2.19 -8.89
CA THR A 96 -13.27 -1.79 -7.72
C THR A 96 -13.11 -0.30 -7.40
N LEU A 97 -11.92 0.23 -7.52
CA LEU A 97 -11.62 1.58 -7.03
C LEU A 97 -11.67 2.65 -8.11
N PHE A 98 -11.38 2.30 -9.37
CA PHE A 98 -11.20 3.31 -10.42
C PHE A 98 -12.15 3.14 -11.58
N ASP A 99 -12.59 1.92 -11.89
CA ASP A 99 -13.39 1.65 -13.07
C ASP A 99 -14.87 1.58 -12.77
N GLN A 100 -15.30 1.86 -11.57
CA GLN A 100 -16.69 1.85 -11.23
C GLN A 100 -17.41 2.95 -12.00
N PRO A 101 -18.58 2.64 -12.54
CA PRO A 101 -19.35 3.69 -13.19
C PRO A 101 -19.65 4.78 -12.17
N ASP A 102 -19.65 5.99 -12.67
CA ASP A 102 -20.03 7.11 -11.86
C ASP A 102 -21.55 7.11 -11.76
N ILE A 103 -22.04 6.66 -10.63
CA ILE A 103 -23.46 6.51 -10.43
C ILE A 103 -24.05 7.68 -9.68
N HIS A 104 -23.56 8.84 -9.93
CA HIS A 104 -24.19 10.01 -9.38
C HIS A 104 -25.53 10.20 -10.04
N PRO A 105 -26.58 10.25 -9.24
CA PRO A 105 -27.91 10.37 -9.82
C PRO A 105 -28.09 11.67 -10.56
N GLU A 106 -27.34 12.66 -10.19
CA GLU A 106 -27.38 13.92 -10.90
C GLU A 106 -26.57 13.81 -12.16
N GLY A 107 -25.92 12.94 -12.14
CA GLY A 107 -25.11 12.79 -13.19
C GLY A 107 -25.63 11.95 -14.17
N ASN A 108 -25.85 12.25 -13.67
CA ASN A 108 -25.95 11.63 -14.12
C ASN A 108 -26.33 11.81 -14.63
N GLY A 109 -26.22 12.38 -14.22
CA GLY A 109 -26.39 12.32 -14.54
C GLY A 109 -26.37 12.70 -14.60
#